data_1c09d5eeec83a11ee37900d084760673
#
_entry.id   1c09d5eeec83a11ee37900d084760673
#
_cell.length_a   1.000
_cell.length_b   1.000
_cell.length_c   1.000
_cell.angle_alpha   90.00
_cell.angle_beta   90.00
_cell.angle_gamma   90.00
#
_symmetry.space_group_name_H-M   'P 1'
#
loop_
_entity.id
_entity.type
_entity.pdbx_description
1 polymer ?
#
loop_
_entity_poly.entity_id
_entity_poly.type
_entity_poly.pdbx_seq_one_letter_code
_entity_poly.pdbx_strand_id
1 'polypeptide(L)'
;MEEAKKRIDELTSILKKANYEYYNLDNPSITDQEYDKYLRELINLEEKYPEYADPNSPTKRVGGEAIDKFQKVRHAIPMISLSNVFNEDEIRDFDKRIRNAGFKPEYVCELKIDGLSVSLHYEHGKLKFAATRGDGIIGEDITHNVKTIKTVPLDLGRDIDIEVRGEIYMNKATLEKINRERESKGEVKLQNVRNAAAGSIRQLDPKVAAKRHLDTWIYHLPNPLDYGISTHFEALEYMKDLGFKVNSASKLVKDVDGILDFIREYTEKRSSLPYEIDGIVIKVNDIRMQQELGSTVKYPRWATAYKFPAEEVLTKLVDIKFTVGRTGQVTPNAVLEPVLVMGSTIRRATLHNEDYCRSLDLRIGDVVSIKKAGDVIPEVVEAKLERRVGTEKPFEMITTCPICGSTLVKKGNVDYFCINDNCPKKNIESLIHYASRNAMNIDGLGVEIMEDL
;
A
#
# COMPACT_ATOMS: atom_id res chain seq x y z
N MET A 1 7.25 40.54 25.26
CA MET A 1 6.23 39.85 24.46
C MET A 1 6.62 39.77 22.97
N GLU A 2 6.91 40.88 22.31
CA GLU A 2 7.33 40.91 20.90
C GLU A 2 8.65 40.18 20.63
N GLU A 3 9.60 40.25 21.53
CA GLU A 3 10.87 39.51 21.49
C GLU A 3 10.68 37.98 21.58
N ALA A 4 9.73 37.52 22.41
CA ALA A 4 9.41 36.08 22.53
C ALA A 4 8.76 35.55 21.26
N LYS A 5 7.82 36.29 20.67
CA LYS A 5 7.22 35.95 19.39
C LYS A 5 8.27 35.84 18.27
N LYS A 6 9.13 36.84 18.15
CA LYS A 6 10.23 36.84 17.17
C LYS A 6 11.15 35.62 17.35
N ARG A 7 11.45 35.24 18.59
CA ARG A 7 12.29 34.06 18.86
C ARG A 7 11.60 32.75 18.53
N ILE A 8 10.29 32.63 18.80
CA ILE A 8 9.47 31.48 18.42
C ILE A 8 9.47 31.33 16.88
N ASP A 9 9.25 32.41 16.14
CA ASP A 9 9.24 32.39 14.68
C ASP A 9 10.59 32.00 14.11
N GLU A 10 11.70 32.51 14.68
CA GLU A 10 13.06 32.17 14.28
C GLU A 10 13.38 30.70 14.52
N LEU A 11 13.11 30.16 15.73
CA LEU A 11 13.35 28.75 16.07
C LEU A 11 12.50 27.81 15.21
N THR A 12 11.25 28.18 14.97
CA THR A 12 10.36 27.44 14.08
C THR A 12 10.91 27.35 12.68
N SER A 13 11.44 28.45 12.14
CA SER A 13 12.07 28.48 10.80
C SER A 13 13.32 27.60 10.74
N ILE A 14 14.22 27.72 11.74
CA ILE A 14 15.44 26.90 11.83
C ILE A 14 15.11 25.41 11.85
N LEU A 15 14.15 25.00 12.71
CA LEU A 15 13.78 23.60 12.87
C LEU A 15 13.06 23.03 11.63
N LYS A 16 12.22 23.83 10.96
CA LYS A 16 11.60 23.44 9.68
C LYS A 16 12.66 23.20 8.60
N LYS A 17 13.59 24.11 8.45
CA LYS A 17 14.70 24.00 7.49
C LYS A 17 15.57 22.77 7.80
N ALA A 18 15.98 22.59 9.05
CA ALA A 18 16.79 21.46 9.48
C ALA A 18 16.08 20.10 9.23
N ASN A 19 14.78 19.99 9.49
CA ASN A 19 14.00 18.81 9.16
C ASN A 19 13.99 18.52 7.66
N TYR A 20 13.79 19.54 6.82
CA TYR A 20 13.80 19.39 5.37
C TYR A 20 15.17 18.93 4.86
N GLU A 21 16.24 19.56 5.32
CA GLU A 21 17.62 19.21 4.94
C GLU A 21 17.98 17.78 5.36
N TYR A 22 17.60 17.36 6.56
CA TYR A 22 17.90 16.03 7.07
C TYR A 22 17.05 14.93 6.38
N TYR A 23 15.70 15.08 6.34
CA TYR A 23 14.79 14.01 5.90
C TYR A 23 14.52 14.00 4.38
N ASN A 24 14.65 15.14 3.71
CA ASN A 24 14.33 15.27 2.29
C ASN A 24 15.59 15.36 1.41
N LEU A 25 16.64 16.02 1.89
CA LEU A 25 17.86 16.24 1.12
C LEU A 25 19.04 15.36 1.55
N ASP A 26 18.93 14.66 2.70
CA ASP A 26 20.02 13.88 3.29
C ASP A 26 21.32 14.69 3.48
N ASN A 27 21.18 15.99 3.75
CA ASN A 27 22.28 16.94 3.86
C ASN A 27 22.02 17.96 4.99
N PRO A 28 22.12 17.56 6.26
CA PRO A 28 21.81 18.41 7.41
C PRO A 28 22.85 19.55 7.57
N SER A 29 22.35 20.77 7.80
CA SER A 29 23.18 21.95 8.07
C SER A 29 23.48 22.18 9.55
N ILE A 30 22.76 21.49 10.46
CA ILE A 30 22.97 21.52 11.90
C ILE A 30 23.13 20.11 12.47
N THR A 31 23.79 20.00 13.62
CA THR A 31 23.98 18.73 14.33
C THR A 31 22.70 18.32 15.10
N ASP A 32 22.57 17.04 15.45
CA ASP A 32 21.45 16.53 16.25
C ASP A 32 21.39 17.23 17.63
N GLN A 33 22.55 17.55 18.21
CA GLN A 33 22.61 18.27 19.49
C GLN A 33 22.09 19.71 19.39
N GLU A 34 22.41 20.41 18.30
CA GLU A 34 21.89 21.76 18.02
C GLU A 34 20.39 21.72 17.78
N TYR A 35 19.93 20.73 16.99
CA TYR A 35 18.50 20.51 16.75
C TYR A 35 17.74 20.31 18.07
N ASP A 36 18.21 19.41 18.94
CA ASP A 36 17.59 19.13 20.23
C ASP A 36 17.56 20.36 21.16
N LYS A 37 18.62 21.15 21.12
CA LYS A 37 18.69 22.41 21.89
C LYS A 37 17.63 23.41 21.42
N TYR A 38 17.52 23.63 20.12
CA TYR A 38 16.53 24.56 19.55
C TYR A 38 15.08 24.04 19.77
N LEU A 39 14.86 22.75 19.67
CA LEU A 39 13.55 22.16 19.91
C LEU A 39 13.11 22.34 21.36
N ARG A 40 14.00 22.12 22.34
CA ARG A 40 13.71 22.36 23.78
C ARG A 40 13.44 23.83 24.08
N GLU A 41 14.22 24.72 23.48
CA GLU A 41 14.01 26.16 23.61
C GLU A 41 12.63 26.58 23.10
N LEU A 42 12.24 26.07 21.93
CA LEU A 42 10.94 26.32 21.32
C LEU A 42 9.79 25.79 22.20
N ILE A 43 9.90 24.56 22.72
CA ILE A 43 8.91 23.97 23.63
C ILE A 43 8.71 24.88 24.85
N ASN A 44 9.79 25.29 25.52
CA ASN A 44 9.72 26.14 26.70
C ASN A 44 9.08 27.51 26.42
N LEU A 45 9.35 28.09 25.24
CA LEU A 45 8.76 29.37 24.84
C LEU A 45 7.26 29.21 24.51
N GLU A 46 6.85 28.17 23.84
CA GLU A 46 5.44 27.90 23.53
C GLU A 46 4.62 27.56 24.79
N GLU A 47 5.21 26.90 25.79
CA GLU A 47 4.58 26.65 27.07
C GLU A 47 4.41 27.97 27.89
N LYS A 48 5.38 28.85 27.78
CA LYS A 48 5.36 30.14 28.49
C LYS A 48 4.45 31.16 27.85
N TYR A 49 4.29 31.09 26.53
CA TYR A 49 3.49 32.01 25.70
C TYR A 49 2.56 31.24 24.75
N PRO A 50 1.51 30.56 25.31
CA PRO A 50 0.63 29.69 24.53
C PRO A 50 -0.09 30.41 23.37
N GLU A 51 -0.30 31.72 23.50
CA GLU A 51 -0.92 32.58 22.50
C GLU A 51 -0.11 32.69 21.20
N TYR A 52 1.19 32.35 21.21
CA TYR A 52 2.07 32.34 20.04
C TYR A 52 2.35 30.93 19.53
N ALA A 53 1.81 29.89 20.16
CA ALA A 53 2.01 28.51 19.77
C ALA A 53 1.19 28.17 18.51
N ASP A 54 1.86 27.75 17.44
CA ASP A 54 1.21 27.29 16.22
C ASP A 54 0.80 25.81 16.36
N PRO A 55 -0.45 25.41 16.03
CA PRO A 55 -0.85 24.00 15.96
C PRO A 55 0.02 23.14 15.05
N ASN A 56 0.69 23.75 14.06
CA ASN A 56 1.62 23.12 13.12
C ASN A 56 3.10 23.39 13.44
N SER A 57 3.41 23.81 14.67
CA SER A 57 4.79 23.92 15.16
C SER A 57 5.52 22.58 15.09
N PRO A 58 6.84 22.56 14.82
CA PRO A 58 7.66 21.35 14.95
C PRO A 58 7.53 20.63 16.29
N THR A 59 7.20 21.36 17.37
CA THR A 59 6.98 20.81 18.72
C THR A 59 5.71 19.94 18.82
N LYS A 60 4.73 20.15 17.96
CA LYS A 60 3.42 19.45 17.96
C LYS A 60 3.43 18.13 17.18
N ARG A 61 4.57 17.74 16.57
CA ARG A 61 4.65 16.49 15.80
C ARG A 61 4.38 15.21 16.62
N VAL A 62 4.67 15.23 17.91
CA VAL A 62 4.59 14.04 18.81
C VAL A 62 3.63 14.23 19.98
N GLY A 63 2.95 15.36 20.09
CA GLY A 63 2.18 15.76 21.28
C GLY A 63 0.69 15.43 21.27
N GLY A 64 0.18 14.59 20.34
CA GLY A 64 -1.24 14.23 20.28
C GLY A 64 -1.67 13.28 21.42
N GLU A 65 -2.92 13.41 21.87
CA GLU A 65 -3.58 12.42 22.74
C GLU A 65 -4.07 11.22 21.89
N ALA A 66 -4.21 10.07 22.55
CA ALA A 66 -4.82 8.91 21.92
C ALA A 66 -6.30 9.22 21.60
N ILE A 67 -6.75 8.76 20.42
CA ILE A 67 -8.13 8.92 19.96
C ILE A 67 -8.88 7.59 20.10
N ASP A 68 -10.20 7.66 20.30
CA ASP A 68 -11.02 6.43 20.42
C ASP A 68 -11.26 5.76 19.07
N LYS A 69 -11.41 6.55 17.99
CA LYS A 69 -11.59 6.06 16.61
C LYS A 69 -11.21 7.11 15.58
N PHE A 70 -10.92 6.68 14.37
CA PHE A 70 -10.70 7.56 13.22
C PHE A 70 -12.02 8.08 12.66
N GLN A 71 -12.09 9.39 12.43
CA GLN A 71 -13.23 9.99 11.74
C GLN A 71 -13.18 9.66 10.24
N LYS A 72 -14.34 9.55 9.61
CA LYS A 72 -14.44 9.36 8.16
C LYS A 72 -14.39 10.71 7.44
N VAL A 73 -13.62 10.76 6.36
CA VAL A 73 -13.46 11.95 5.50
C VAL A 73 -13.86 11.57 4.07
N ARG A 74 -14.72 12.38 3.46
CA ARG A 74 -15.07 12.25 2.05
C ARG A 74 -14.06 13.01 1.19
N HIS A 75 -13.47 12.35 0.20
CA HIS A 75 -12.60 12.99 -0.78
C HIS A 75 -13.39 13.89 -1.72
N ALA A 76 -12.96 15.14 -1.90
CA ALA A 76 -13.55 16.05 -2.87
C ALA A 76 -13.37 15.55 -4.31
N ILE A 77 -12.18 15.02 -4.60
CA ILE A 77 -11.84 14.33 -5.84
C ILE A 77 -11.58 12.86 -5.50
N PRO A 78 -12.30 11.89 -6.10
CA PRO A 78 -12.08 10.48 -5.80
C PRO A 78 -10.64 10.03 -5.99
N MET A 79 -10.16 9.15 -5.12
CA MET A 79 -8.85 8.50 -5.22
C MET A 79 -8.99 7.16 -5.94
N ILE A 80 -9.11 7.20 -7.27
CA ILE A 80 -9.30 6.01 -8.10
C ILE A 80 -8.02 5.16 -8.19
N SER A 81 -8.19 3.86 -8.44
CA SER A 81 -7.08 2.92 -8.63
C SER A 81 -6.46 3.06 -10.04
N LEU A 82 -5.33 2.40 -10.27
CA LEU A 82 -4.74 2.26 -11.60
C LEU A 82 -5.12 0.91 -12.21
N SER A 83 -5.21 0.85 -13.54
CA SER A 83 -5.22 -0.43 -14.26
C SER A 83 -3.86 -1.10 -14.14
N ASN A 84 -3.81 -2.43 -14.19
CA ASN A 84 -2.56 -3.18 -14.18
C ASN A 84 -2.24 -3.72 -15.57
N VAL A 85 -0.95 -3.73 -15.89
CA VAL A 85 -0.36 -4.41 -17.05
C VAL A 85 0.82 -5.25 -16.57
N PHE A 86 1.09 -6.38 -17.21
CA PHE A 86 2.01 -7.41 -16.72
C PHE A 86 3.16 -7.75 -17.67
N ASN A 87 3.09 -7.28 -18.92
CA ASN A 87 4.06 -7.57 -19.94
C ASN A 87 4.22 -6.41 -20.94
N GLU A 88 5.21 -6.53 -21.82
CA GLU A 88 5.55 -5.52 -22.81
C GLU A 88 4.41 -5.28 -23.82
N ASP A 89 3.72 -6.33 -24.26
CA ASP A 89 2.63 -6.23 -25.23
C ASP A 89 1.48 -5.38 -24.69
N GLU A 90 1.12 -5.57 -23.42
CA GLU A 90 0.09 -4.78 -22.74
C GLU A 90 0.48 -3.30 -22.59
N ILE A 91 1.78 -3.00 -22.41
CA ILE A 91 2.29 -1.62 -22.40
C ILE A 91 2.17 -1.01 -23.81
N ARG A 92 2.55 -1.75 -24.85
CA ARG A 92 2.40 -1.30 -26.23
C ARG A 92 0.93 -1.09 -26.61
N ASP A 93 0.02 -1.93 -26.11
CA ASP A 93 -1.41 -1.75 -26.28
C ASP A 93 -1.94 -0.51 -25.52
N PHE A 94 -1.40 -0.21 -24.37
CA PHE A 94 -1.73 1.03 -23.65
C PHE A 94 -1.34 2.27 -24.48
N ASP A 95 -0.12 2.35 -25.00
CA ASP A 95 0.33 3.43 -25.89
C ASP A 95 -0.50 3.52 -27.17
N LYS A 96 -0.74 2.36 -27.81
CA LYS A 96 -1.54 2.27 -29.04
C LYS A 96 -2.95 2.81 -28.89
N ARG A 97 -3.62 2.53 -27.74
CA ARG A 97 -4.95 3.08 -27.46
C ARG A 97 -4.94 4.60 -27.41
N ILE A 98 -3.91 5.20 -26.79
CA ILE A 98 -3.76 6.66 -26.67
C ILE A 98 -3.48 7.27 -28.06
N ARG A 99 -2.60 6.67 -28.85
CA ARG A 99 -2.28 7.13 -30.21
C ARG A 99 -3.45 6.97 -31.17
N ASN A 100 -4.23 5.91 -31.05
CA ASN A 100 -5.45 5.70 -31.85
C ASN A 100 -6.56 6.71 -31.52
N ALA A 101 -6.54 7.29 -30.29
CA ALA A 101 -7.40 8.41 -29.93
C ALA A 101 -6.91 9.75 -30.52
N GLY A 102 -5.83 9.78 -31.31
CA GLY A 102 -5.30 10.95 -32.00
C GLY A 102 -4.21 11.71 -31.24
N PHE A 103 -3.74 11.20 -30.11
CA PHE A 103 -2.72 11.85 -29.28
C PHE A 103 -1.30 11.41 -29.63
N LYS A 104 -0.33 12.26 -29.28
CA LYS A 104 1.12 11.98 -29.32
C LYS A 104 1.71 12.13 -27.91
N PRO A 105 1.55 11.12 -27.04
CA PRO A 105 1.94 11.24 -25.64
C PRO A 105 3.46 11.17 -25.44
N GLU A 106 3.93 11.93 -24.46
CA GLU A 106 5.11 11.63 -23.67
C GLU A 106 4.65 11.07 -22.31
N TYR A 107 5.52 10.33 -21.64
CA TYR A 107 5.15 9.64 -20.39
C TYR A 107 6.06 10.01 -19.26
N VAL A 108 5.53 10.02 -18.05
CA VAL A 108 6.31 10.02 -16.80
C VAL A 108 6.24 8.62 -16.20
N CYS A 109 7.41 8.04 -15.98
CA CYS A 109 7.58 6.76 -15.29
C CYS A 109 7.96 7.02 -13.84
N GLU A 110 7.26 6.39 -12.91
CA GLU A 110 7.45 6.53 -11.47
C GLU A 110 7.52 5.16 -10.80
N LEU A 111 8.23 5.06 -9.69
CA LEU A 111 8.26 3.84 -8.88
C LEU A 111 6.91 3.66 -8.16
N LYS A 112 6.32 2.49 -8.29
CA LYS A 112 5.10 2.13 -7.56
C LYS A 112 5.47 1.66 -6.16
N ILE A 113 5.43 2.59 -5.23
CA ILE A 113 5.80 2.34 -3.83
C ILE A 113 4.79 1.39 -3.18
N ASP A 114 5.29 0.40 -2.46
CA ASP A 114 4.43 -0.54 -1.72
C ASP A 114 4.16 -0.03 -0.30
N GLY A 115 3.08 0.72 -0.15
CA GLY A 115 2.69 1.39 1.08
C GLY A 115 1.18 1.59 1.21
N LEU A 116 0.78 2.71 1.80
CA LEU A 116 -0.60 3.13 1.99
C LEU A 116 -0.80 4.52 1.37
N SER A 117 -1.74 4.62 0.43
CA SER A 117 -2.05 5.90 -0.22
C SER A 117 -2.67 6.89 0.77
N VAL A 118 -2.23 8.14 0.67
CA VAL A 118 -2.66 9.26 1.51
C VAL A 118 -2.96 10.49 0.66
N SER A 119 -3.98 11.26 1.06
CA SER A 119 -4.18 12.65 0.64
C SER A 119 -3.84 13.60 1.78
N LEU A 120 -3.09 14.66 1.47
CA LEU A 120 -2.70 15.73 2.38
C LEU A 120 -3.36 17.01 1.93
N HIS A 121 -4.10 17.66 2.83
CA HIS A 121 -4.84 18.87 2.53
C HIS A 121 -4.28 20.04 3.33
N TYR A 122 -3.96 21.11 2.64
CA TYR A 122 -3.41 22.34 3.21
C TYR A 122 -4.36 23.49 2.96
N GLU A 123 -4.57 24.30 4.00
CA GLU A 123 -5.26 25.60 3.91
C GLU A 123 -4.28 26.69 4.37
N HIS A 124 -4.16 27.77 3.61
CA HIS A 124 -3.20 28.84 3.87
C HIS A 124 -1.78 28.31 4.11
N GLY A 125 -1.40 27.26 3.36
CA GLY A 125 -0.10 26.60 3.47
C GLY A 125 0.09 25.70 4.68
N LYS A 126 -0.89 25.59 5.59
CA LYS A 126 -0.81 24.77 6.80
C LYS A 126 -1.55 23.45 6.64
N LEU A 127 -0.96 22.36 7.13
CA LEU A 127 -1.62 21.05 7.09
C LEU A 127 -2.92 21.09 7.89
N LYS A 128 -4.03 20.99 7.18
CA LYS A 128 -5.39 20.99 7.74
C LYS A 128 -5.79 19.59 8.19
N PHE A 129 -5.75 18.66 7.25
CA PHE A 129 -6.00 17.24 7.52
C PHE A 129 -5.30 16.33 6.52
N ALA A 130 -5.17 15.05 6.91
CA ALA A 130 -4.67 13.97 6.07
C ALA A 130 -5.63 12.78 6.14
N ALA A 131 -5.92 12.16 5.01
CA ALA A 131 -6.85 11.04 4.93
C ALA A 131 -6.27 9.86 4.17
N THR A 132 -6.60 8.61 4.60
CA THR A 132 -6.34 7.41 3.82
C THR A 132 -7.22 7.39 2.57
N ARG A 133 -6.82 6.61 1.55
CA ARG A 133 -7.66 6.42 0.36
C ARG A 133 -9.03 5.82 0.69
N GLY A 134 -9.09 4.88 1.65
CA GLY A 134 -10.29 4.14 1.96
C GLY A 134 -10.79 3.35 0.74
N ASP A 135 -12.07 3.51 0.39
CA ASP A 135 -12.68 2.95 -0.82
C ASP A 135 -12.49 3.81 -2.08
N GLY A 136 -11.77 4.92 -1.95
CA GLY A 136 -11.55 5.92 -2.98
C GLY A 136 -12.51 7.10 -2.90
N ILE A 137 -13.62 6.99 -2.17
CA ILE A 137 -14.60 8.06 -1.94
C ILE A 137 -14.56 8.53 -0.49
N ILE A 138 -14.47 7.59 0.45
CA ILE A 138 -14.41 7.84 1.89
C ILE A 138 -13.14 7.20 2.45
N GLY A 139 -12.31 8.01 3.09
CA GLY A 139 -11.12 7.58 3.83
C GLY A 139 -11.27 7.79 5.33
N GLU A 140 -10.21 7.53 6.08
CA GLU A 140 -10.08 7.78 7.51
C GLU A 140 -9.16 8.97 7.75
N ASP A 141 -9.55 9.88 8.63
CA ASP A 141 -8.70 10.99 9.07
C ASP A 141 -7.54 10.44 9.91
N ILE A 142 -6.34 10.55 9.40
CA ILE A 142 -5.09 10.10 10.03
C ILE A 142 -4.16 11.27 10.37
N THR A 143 -4.68 12.48 10.45
CA THR A 143 -3.91 13.71 10.63
C THR A 143 -2.95 13.66 11.82
N HIS A 144 -3.41 13.15 12.96
CA HIS A 144 -2.58 13.05 14.18
C HIS A 144 -1.33 12.20 13.94
N ASN A 145 -1.48 11.10 13.24
CA ASN A 145 -0.37 10.19 12.96
C ASN A 145 0.52 10.72 11.83
N VAL A 146 -0.07 11.34 10.79
CA VAL A 146 0.69 11.96 9.69
C VAL A 146 1.58 13.10 10.19
N LYS A 147 1.14 13.87 11.19
CA LYS A 147 1.98 14.91 11.83
C LYS A 147 3.27 14.35 12.43
N THR A 148 3.34 13.07 12.75
CA THR A 148 4.56 12.42 13.27
C THR A 148 5.57 12.08 12.18
N ILE A 149 5.16 12.07 10.90
CA ILE A 149 6.02 11.77 9.75
C ILE A 149 6.87 13.01 9.42
N LYS A 150 8.18 12.86 9.53
CA LYS A 150 9.12 13.98 9.43
C LYS A 150 9.20 14.60 8.04
N THR A 151 8.97 13.79 7.00
CA THR A 151 8.98 14.24 5.59
C THR A 151 7.71 14.94 5.15
N VAL A 152 6.65 14.96 5.98
CA VAL A 152 5.45 15.75 5.72
C VAL A 152 5.63 17.15 6.30
N PRO A 153 5.67 18.21 5.46
CA PRO A 153 5.71 19.58 5.96
C PRO A 153 4.39 19.90 6.67
N LEU A 154 4.45 20.47 7.86
CA LEU A 154 3.25 20.95 8.58
C LEU A 154 2.82 22.34 8.10
N ASP A 155 3.74 23.07 7.50
CA ASP A 155 3.57 24.40 6.94
C ASP A 155 4.47 24.56 5.72
N LEU A 156 3.89 24.94 4.58
CA LEU A 156 4.58 25.10 3.31
C LEU A 156 5.32 26.44 3.19
N GLY A 157 5.16 27.35 4.15
CA GLY A 157 5.75 28.68 4.13
C GLY A 157 5.20 29.60 3.02
N ARG A 158 4.06 29.23 2.41
CA ARG A 158 3.36 29.98 1.37
C ARG A 158 1.86 29.95 1.67
N ASP A 159 1.18 31.06 1.41
CA ASP A 159 -0.29 31.14 1.53
C ASP A 159 -0.93 30.48 0.31
N ILE A 160 -1.23 29.19 0.42
CA ILE A 160 -1.77 28.37 -0.66
C ILE A 160 -2.71 27.29 -0.11
N ASP A 161 -3.84 27.11 -0.76
CA ASP A 161 -4.73 25.97 -0.54
C ASP A 161 -4.39 24.88 -1.55
N ILE A 162 -3.99 23.69 -1.10
CA ILE A 162 -3.56 22.62 -1.99
C ILE A 162 -3.84 21.24 -1.40
N GLU A 163 -4.29 20.32 -2.27
CA GLU A 163 -4.28 18.88 -2.00
C GLU A 163 -3.14 18.25 -2.76
N VAL A 164 -2.36 17.41 -2.08
CA VAL A 164 -1.35 16.53 -2.71
C VAL A 164 -1.58 15.11 -2.27
N ARG A 165 -1.19 14.14 -3.11
CA ARG A 165 -1.37 12.71 -2.84
C ARG A 165 -0.05 11.98 -2.94
N GLY A 166 0.10 10.99 -2.09
CA GLY A 166 1.33 10.20 -2.02
C GLY A 166 1.11 8.83 -1.40
N GLU A 167 2.22 8.20 -1.07
CA GLU A 167 2.27 6.93 -0.37
C GLU A 167 3.01 7.07 0.94
N ILE A 168 2.40 6.60 2.03
CA ILE A 168 3.07 6.39 3.31
C ILE A 168 3.69 5.01 3.27
N TYR A 169 4.96 4.90 3.59
CA TYR A 169 5.69 3.65 3.55
C TYR A 169 6.63 3.47 4.75
N MET A 170 7.13 2.27 4.92
CA MET A 170 8.16 1.93 5.91
C MET A 170 9.41 1.43 5.20
N ASN A 171 10.57 1.93 5.58
CA ASN A 171 11.85 1.44 5.07
C ASN A 171 12.12 -0.01 5.54
N LYS A 172 12.80 -0.81 4.70
CA LYS A 172 13.21 -2.18 5.02
C LYS A 172 13.99 -2.27 6.32
N ALA A 173 14.99 -1.41 6.48
CA ALA A 173 15.83 -1.34 7.69
C ALA A 173 15.01 -1.01 8.95
N THR A 174 14.00 -0.15 8.83
CA THR A 174 13.07 0.19 9.95
C THR A 174 12.25 -1.04 10.35
N LEU A 175 11.70 -1.77 9.38
CA LEU A 175 10.96 -3.01 9.66
C LEU A 175 11.83 -4.06 10.37
N GLU A 176 13.06 -4.25 9.90
CA GLU A 176 14.02 -5.17 10.53
C GLU A 176 14.36 -4.78 11.97
N LYS A 177 14.57 -3.49 12.22
CA LYS A 177 14.81 -2.97 13.57
C LYS A 177 13.62 -3.24 14.49
N ILE A 178 12.41 -2.89 14.05
CA ILE A 178 11.18 -3.13 14.81
C ILE A 178 11.01 -4.63 15.09
N ASN A 179 11.25 -5.48 14.10
CA ASN A 179 11.10 -6.93 14.26
C ASN A 179 12.11 -7.52 15.23
N ARG A 180 13.35 -7.02 15.28
CA ARG A 180 14.34 -7.42 16.30
C ARG A 180 13.90 -7.03 17.71
N GLU A 181 13.33 -5.81 17.89
CA GLU A 181 12.80 -5.36 19.17
C GLU A 181 11.58 -6.20 19.62
N ARG A 182 10.69 -6.54 18.69
CA ARG A 182 9.51 -7.39 18.96
C ARG A 182 9.94 -8.81 19.35
N GLU A 183 10.89 -9.39 18.63
CA GLU A 183 11.41 -10.72 18.91
C GLU A 183 12.06 -10.78 20.31
N SER A 184 12.81 -9.76 20.70
CA SER A 184 13.42 -9.69 22.05
C SER A 184 12.37 -9.62 23.16
N LYS A 185 11.13 -9.20 22.86
CA LYS A 185 9.99 -9.13 23.79
C LYS A 185 9.04 -10.33 23.65
N GLY A 186 9.33 -11.30 22.79
CA GLY A 186 8.46 -12.45 22.51
C GLY A 186 7.20 -12.09 21.72
N GLU A 187 7.16 -10.93 21.06
CA GLU A 187 6.04 -10.49 20.25
C GLU A 187 6.13 -11.01 18.81
N VAL A 188 4.96 -11.16 18.15
CA VAL A 188 4.89 -11.58 16.75
C VAL A 188 5.50 -10.52 15.84
N LYS A 189 6.38 -10.94 14.91
CA LYS A 189 7.00 -10.07 13.91
C LYS A 189 5.95 -9.46 12.97
N LEU A 190 6.18 -8.23 12.54
CA LEU A 190 5.44 -7.61 11.43
C LEU A 190 5.87 -8.30 10.13
N GLN A 191 4.91 -8.63 9.27
CA GLN A 191 5.15 -9.52 8.12
C GLN A 191 5.82 -8.84 6.94
N ASN A 192 5.35 -7.66 6.55
CA ASN A 192 5.87 -6.91 5.41
C ASN A 192 5.76 -5.41 5.65
N VAL A 193 6.50 -4.63 4.84
CA VAL A 193 6.58 -3.16 4.98
C VAL A 193 5.23 -2.47 4.76
N ARG A 194 4.41 -2.96 3.82
CA ARG A 194 3.09 -2.40 3.53
C ARG A 194 2.13 -2.55 4.70
N ASN A 195 1.98 -3.79 5.21
CA ASN A 195 1.10 -4.05 6.35
C ASN A 195 1.62 -3.39 7.62
N ALA A 196 2.95 -3.33 7.80
CA ALA A 196 3.58 -2.62 8.89
C ALA A 196 3.32 -1.11 8.83
N ALA A 197 3.40 -0.50 7.65
CA ALA A 197 3.07 0.92 7.46
C ALA A 197 1.58 1.18 7.70
N ALA A 198 0.69 0.38 7.09
CA ALA A 198 -0.77 0.51 7.25
C ALA A 198 -1.22 0.34 8.71
N GLY A 199 -0.70 -0.67 9.42
CA GLY A 199 -0.99 -0.89 10.82
C GLY A 199 -0.40 0.19 11.73
N SER A 200 0.73 0.77 11.36
CA SER A 200 1.39 1.84 12.13
C SER A 200 0.69 3.18 12.01
N ILE A 201 0.26 3.57 10.81
CA ILE A 201 -0.44 4.84 10.60
C ILE A 201 -1.87 4.83 11.17
N ARG A 202 -2.42 3.67 11.43
CA ARG A 202 -3.75 3.46 12.02
C ARG A 202 -3.70 3.15 13.53
N GLN A 203 -2.61 3.50 14.20
CA GLN A 203 -2.54 3.45 15.66
C GLN A 203 -3.38 4.58 16.27
N LEU A 204 -4.13 4.28 17.32
CA LEU A 204 -4.94 5.30 18.02
C LEU A 204 -4.08 6.27 18.80
N ASP A 205 -2.91 5.85 19.26
CA ASP A 205 -1.92 6.69 19.93
C ASP A 205 -0.83 7.14 18.94
N PRO A 206 -0.74 8.46 18.61
CA PRO A 206 0.27 8.99 17.71
C PRO A 206 1.71 8.79 18.19
N LYS A 207 1.93 8.61 19.50
CA LYS A 207 3.26 8.31 20.06
C LYS A 207 3.75 6.92 19.61
N VAL A 208 2.82 5.98 19.40
CA VAL A 208 3.15 4.66 18.83
C VAL A 208 3.48 4.81 17.37
N ALA A 209 2.70 5.58 16.59
CA ALA A 209 2.99 5.85 15.17
C ALA A 209 4.35 6.55 15.00
N ALA A 210 4.69 7.51 15.85
CA ALA A 210 5.98 8.23 15.81
C ALA A 210 7.19 7.29 15.93
N LYS A 211 7.11 6.26 16.80
CA LYS A 211 8.18 5.26 17.00
C LYS A 211 8.36 4.31 15.78
N ARG A 212 7.43 4.33 14.84
CA ARG A 212 7.48 3.49 13.63
C ARG A 212 8.28 4.10 12.49
N HIS A 213 8.70 5.38 12.61
CA HIS A 213 9.53 6.09 11.64
C HIS A 213 9.03 5.90 10.20
N LEU A 214 7.73 6.18 9.99
CA LEU A 214 7.12 6.16 8.66
C LEU A 214 7.66 7.31 7.82
N ASP A 215 7.61 7.13 6.50
CA ASP A 215 8.07 8.10 5.51
C ASP A 215 7.03 8.26 4.39
N THR A 216 7.18 9.27 3.54
CA THR A 216 6.26 9.54 2.42
C THR A 216 6.99 9.79 1.11
N TRP A 217 6.37 9.36 0.00
CA TRP A 217 6.65 9.83 -1.34
C TRP A 217 5.40 10.49 -1.90
N ILE A 218 5.48 11.76 -2.29
CA ILE A 218 4.38 12.50 -2.91
C ILE A 218 4.53 12.39 -4.43
N TYR A 219 3.45 12.01 -5.12
CA TYR A 219 3.48 11.64 -6.54
C TYR A 219 2.32 12.18 -7.36
N HIS A 220 1.37 12.89 -6.78
CA HIS A 220 0.21 13.39 -7.54
C HIS A 220 -0.33 14.69 -6.96
N LEU A 221 -0.51 15.64 -7.85
CA LEU A 221 -1.21 16.91 -7.62
C LEU A 221 -2.56 16.85 -8.35
N PRO A 222 -3.69 16.79 -7.64
CA PRO A 222 -5.00 16.97 -8.26
C PRO A 222 -5.12 18.37 -8.86
N ASN A 223 -5.77 18.48 -10.01
CA ASN A 223 -6.04 19.76 -10.73
C ASN A 223 -4.80 20.66 -10.93
N PRO A 224 -3.70 20.17 -11.55
CA PRO A 224 -2.48 20.98 -11.70
C PRO A 224 -2.71 22.28 -12.48
N LEU A 225 -3.71 22.32 -13.37
CA LEU A 225 -4.06 23.52 -14.16
C LEU A 225 -4.48 24.70 -13.28
N ASP A 226 -5.06 24.46 -12.10
CA ASP A 226 -5.43 25.51 -11.15
C ASP A 226 -4.22 26.27 -10.62
N TYR A 227 -3.03 25.69 -10.73
CA TYR A 227 -1.74 26.26 -10.34
C TYR A 227 -0.88 26.70 -11.55
N GLY A 228 -1.48 26.72 -12.76
CA GLY A 228 -0.77 27.10 -13.99
C GLY A 228 0.18 26.04 -14.51
N ILE A 229 0.07 24.79 -14.07
CA ILE A 229 0.95 23.66 -14.40
C ILE A 229 0.30 22.84 -15.50
N SER A 230 1.03 22.63 -16.59
CA SER A 230 0.52 21.98 -17.81
C SER A 230 0.95 20.53 -17.98
N THR A 231 1.99 20.07 -17.25
CA THR A 231 2.47 18.70 -17.35
C THR A 231 2.62 18.04 -15.98
N HIS A 232 2.54 16.71 -15.97
CA HIS A 232 2.70 15.95 -14.73
C HIS A 232 4.12 16.06 -14.17
N PHE A 233 5.13 16.13 -15.04
CA PHE A 233 6.52 16.28 -14.60
C PHE A 233 6.75 17.65 -13.92
N GLU A 234 6.18 18.74 -14.46
CA GLU A 234 6.17 20.05 -13.80
C GLU A 234 5.44 19.99 -12.45
N ALA A 235 4.35 19.22 -12.35
CA ALA A 235 3.63 19.05 -11.07
C ALA A 235 4.51 18.37 -10.01
N LEU A 236 5.33 17.38 -10.38
CA LEU A 236 6.29 16.76 -9.47
C LEU A 236 7.34 17.78 -8.97
N GLU A 237 7.92 18.56 -9.88
CA GLU A 237 8.89 19.61 -9.51
C GLU A 237 8.23 20.70 -8.64
N TYR A 238 7.01 21.12 -8.95
CA TYR A 238 6.27 22.08 -8.16
C TYR A 238 6.02 21.58 -6.72
N MET A 239 5.61 20.32 -6.56
CA MET A 239 5.42 19.72 -5.24
C MET A 239 6.77 19.65 -4.47
N LYS A 240 7.87 19.38 -5.16
CA LYS A 240 9.22 19.40 -4.57
C LYS A 240 9.59 20.79 -4.09
N ASP A 241 9.31 21.84 -4.87
CA ASP A 241 9.54 23.24 -4.51
C ASP A 241 8.68 23.72 -3.32
N LEU A 242 7.54 23.07 -3.09
CA LEU A 242 6.71 23.28 -1.90
C LEU A 242 7.25 22.55 -0.66
N GLY A 243 8.33 21.78 -0.78
CA GLY A 243 8.97 21.06 0.33
C GLY A 243 8.48 19.63 0.52
N PHE A 244 7.69 19.09 -0.41
CA PHE A 244 7.30 17.68 -0.36
C PHE A 244 8.44 16.77 -0.83
N LYS A 245 8.53 15.59 -0.25
CA LYS A 245 9.44 14.55 -0.68
C LYS A 245 8.89 13.87 -1.93
N VAL A 246 9.50 14.15 -3.09
CA VAL A 246 9.19 13.57 -4.40
C VAL A 246 10.30 12.61 -4.81
N ASN A 247 9.95 11.46 -5.36
CA ASN A 247 10.94 10.44 -5.71
C ASN A 247 11.82 10.91 -6.89
N SER A 248 13.12 10.98 -6.67
CA SER A 248 14.10 11.41 -7.69
C SER A 248 14.26 10.42 -8.85
N ALA A 249 13.76 9.19 -8.70
CA ALA A 249 13.75 8.21 -9.78
C ALA A 249 12.71 8.51 -10.87
N SER A 250 11.74 9.40 -10.61
CA SER A 250 10.72 9.78 -11.60
C SER A 250 11.37 10.34 -12.86
N LYS A 251 10.97 9.83 -14.04
CA LYS A 251 11.62 10.13 -15.31
C LYS A 251 10.62 10.42 -16.42
N LEU A 252 10.84 11.52 -17.14
CA LEU A 252 10.13 11.83 -18.37
C LEU A 252 10.73 11.00 -19.51
N VAL A 253 9.89 10.30 -20.27
CA VAL A 253 10.28 9.49 -21.44
C VAL A 253 9.39 9.81 -22.63
N LYS A 254 9.95 9.72 -23.84
CA LYS A 254 9.28 10.18 -25.07
C LYS A 254 8.29 9.17 -25.66
N ASP A 255 8.50 7.88 -25.38
CA ASP A 255 7.83 6.80 -26.07
C ASP A 255 7.83 5.49 -25.25
N VAL A 256 7.26 4.44 -25.83
CA VAL A 256 7.19 3.11 -25.22
C VAL A 256 8.58 2.53 -24.93
N ASP A 257 9.55 2.74 -25.80
CA ASP A 257 10.88 2.18 -25.60
C ASP A 257 11.55 2.77 -24.37
N GLY A 258 11.35 4.07 -24.13
CA GLY A 258 11.79 4.73 -22.89
C GLY A 258 11.08 4.18 -21.64
N ILE A 259 9.78 3.79 -21.74
CA ILE A 259 9.07 3.10 -20.66
C ILE A 259 9.71 1.74 -20.38
N LEU A 260 9.97 0.96 -21.41
CA LEU A 260 10.55 -0.38 -21.29
C LEU A 260 11.97 -0.35 -20.72
N ASP A 261 12.78 0.64 -21.10
CA ASP A 261 14.10 0.85 -20.51
C ASP A 261 14.02 1.13 -19.02
N PHE A 262 13.09 2.00 -18.62
CA PHE A 262 12.87 2.30 -17.19
C PHE A 262 12.41 1.06 -16.41
N ILE A 263 11.52 0.24 -16.98
CA ILE A 263 11.08 -1.02 -16.37
C ILE A 263 12.25 -1.98 -16.18
N ARG A 264 13.08 -2.16 -17.20
CA ARG A 264 14.28 -3.03 -17.14
C ARG A 264 15.24 -2.57 -16.05
N GLU A 265 15.54 -1.27 -16.02
CA GLU A 265 16.41 -0.66 -15.02
C GLU A 265 15.94 -0.97 -13.59
N TYR A 266 14.65 -0.76 -13.30
CA TYR A 266 14.14 -0.94 -11.94
C TYR A 266 13.74 -2.38 -11.61
N THR A 267 13.56 -3.24 -12.58
CA THR A 267 13.49 -4.69 -12.35
C THR A 267 14.78 -5.22 -11.72
N GLU A 268 15.93 -4.72 -12.17
CA GLU A 268 17.25 -5.07 -11.62
C GLU A 268 17.52 -4.37 -10.28
N LYS A 269 17.20 -3.08 -10.17
CA LYS A 269 17.52 -2.26 -9.01
C LYS A 269 16.59 -2.43 -7.82
N ARG A 270 15.38 -2.99 -7.97
CA ARG A 270 14.35 -3.02 -6.93
C ARG A 270 14.81 -3.63 -5.61
N SER A 271 15.64 -4.67 -5.66
CA SER A 271 16.14 -5.35 -4.46
C SER A 271 17.08 -4.48 -3.62
N SER A 272 17.82 -3.56 -4.27
CA SER A 272 18.76 -2.64 -3.63
C SER A 272 18.12 -1.38 -3.05
N LEU A 273 16.84 -1.12 -3.38
CA LEU A 273 16.13 0.05 -2.85
C LEU A 273 15.88 -0.10 -1.34
N PRO A 274 15.97 0.98 -0.56
CA PRO A 274 15.71 0.95 0.88
C PRO A 274 14.23 0.78 1.23
N TYR A 275 13.34 0.82 0.25
CA TYR A 275 11.89 0.61 0.33
C TYR A 275 11.44 -0.41 -0.71
N GLU A 276 10.25 -0.96 -0.54
CA GLU A 276 9.67 -1.90 -1.50
C GLU A 276 8.88 -1.18 -2.58
N ILE A 277 8.96 -1.72 -3.79
CA ILE A 277 8.15 -1.34 -4.94
C ILE A 277 7.49 -2.58 -5.53
N ASP A 278 6.24 -2.46 -5.96
CA ASP A 278 5.49 -3.56 -6.55
C ASP A 278 5.28 -3.41 -8.08
N GLY A 279 5.87 -2.36 -8.66
CA GLY A 279 5.78 -2.08 -10.08
C GLY A 279 6.29 -0.70 -10.48
N ILE A 280 5.88 -0.28 -11.67
CA ILE A 280 6.14 1.03 -12.25
C ILE A 280 4.81 1.67 -12.62
N VAL A 281 4.62 2.93 -12.26
CA VAL A 281 3.46 3.73 -12.71
C VAL A 281 3.86 4.51 -13.94
N ILE A 282 3.02 4.43 -14.99
CA ILE A 282 3.21 5.10 -16.26
C ILE A 282 2.05 6.07 -16.43
N LYS A 283 2.34 7.36 -16.60
CA LYS A 283 1.35 8.42 -16.76
C LYS A 283 1.62 9.23 -18.00
N VAL A 284 0.56 9.60 -18.74
CA VAL A 284 0.68 10.60 -19.80
C VAL A 284 1.12 11.93 -19.17
N ASN A 285 2.13 12.58 -19.73
CA ASN A 285 2.71 13.78 -19.16
C ASN A 285 1.83 15.04 -19.32
N ASP A 286 1.17 15.23 -20.44
CA ASP A 286 0.33 16.40 -20.72
C ASP A 286 -1.01 16.31 -19.96
N ILE A 287 -1.31 17.32 -19.13
CA ILE A 287 -2.51 17.36 -18.27
C ILE A 287 -3.80 17.53 -19.07
N ARG A 288 -3.79 18.29 -20.15
CA ARG A 288 -4.98 18.44 -21.00
C ARG A 288 -5.30 17.12 -21.69
N MET A 289 -4.28 16.44 -22.18
CA MET A 289 -4.41 15.10 -22.76
C MET A 289 -4.98 14.11 -21.72
N GLN A 290 -4.53 14.17 -20.46
CA GLN A 290 -5.12 13.37 -19.39
C GLN A 290 -6.62 13.65 -19.21
N GLN A 291 -7.03 14.92 -19.23
CA GLN A 291 -8.44 15.31 -19.10
C GLN A 291 -9.27 14.81 -20.28
N GLU A 292 -8.79 14.94 -21.51
CA GLU A 292 -9.47 14.47 -22.72
C GLU A 292 -9.61 12.94 -22.77
N LEU A 293 -8.59 12.19 -22.36
CA LEU A 293 -8.64 10.73 -22.22
C LEU A 293 -9.61 10.29 -21.13
N GLY A 294 -9.72 11.07 -20.06
CA GLY A 294 -10.64 10.86 -18.95
C GLY A 294 -10.38 9.58 -18.18
N SER A 295 -11.42 9.11 -17.50
CA SER A 295 -11.37 7.94 -16.61
C SER A 295 -12.57 7.01 -16.85
N THR A 296 -12.39 5.75 -16.50
CA THR A 296 -13.50 4.83 -16.24
C THR A 296 -14.00 5.01 -14.81
N VAL A 297 -15.03 4.28 -14.40
CA VAL A 297 -15.48 4.27 -13.00
C VAL A 297 -14.39 3.83 -12.04
N LYS A 298 -13.45 2.97 -12.50
CA LYS A 298 -12.45 2.32 -11.64
C LYS A 298 -11.05 2.91 -11.76
N TYR A 299 -10.63 3.36 -12.95
CA TYR A 299 -9.26 3.81 -13.20
C TYR A 299 -9.17 4.84 -14.35
N PRO A 300 -8.11 5.68 -14.37
CA PRO A 300 -7.85 6.63 -15.44
C PRO A 300 -7.43 5.89 -16.73
N ARG A 301 -7.74 6.47 -17.90
CA ARG A 301 -7.31 5.95 -19.19
C ARG A 301 -5.91 6.43 -19.57
N TRP A 302 -5.42 7.47 -18.91
CA TRP A 302 -4.13 8.10 -19.15
C TRP A 302 -2.99 7.58 -18.27
N ALA A 303 -3.28 6.63 -17.38
CA ALA A 303 -2.27 6.03 -16.52
C ALA A 303 -2.50 4.53 -16.36
N THR A 304 -1.41 3.79 -16.17
CA THR A 304 -1.43 2.37 -15.85
C THR A 304 -0.26 2.00 -14.93
N ALA A 305 -0.35 0.87 -14.26
CA ALA A 305 0.70 0.33 -13.42
C ALA A 305 1.22 -0.97 -14.03
N TYR A 306 2.49 -0.97 -14.45
CA TYR A 306 3.19 -2.20 -14.76
C TYR A 306 3.54 -2.91 -13.46
N LYS A 307 3.08 -4.14 -13.31
CA LYS A 307 3.40 -4.99 -12.16
C LYS A 307 4.60 -5.86 -12.48
N PHE A 308 5.60 -5.86 -11.58
CA PHE A 308 6.70 -6.80 -11.74
C PHE A 308 6.19 -8.24 -11.72
N PRO A 309 6.86 -9.15 -12.44
CA PRO A 309 6.56 -10.58 -12.32
C PRO A 309 6.59 -10.99 -10.85
N ALA A 310 5.57 -11.76 -10.45
CA ALA A 310 5.51 -12.29 -9.10
C ALA A 310 6.73 -13.17 -8.84
N GLU A 311 7.35 -13.00 -7.68
CA GLU A 311 8.45 -13.87 -7.25
C GLU A 311 7.92 -15.29 -7.04
N GLU A 312 8.55 -16.26 -7.72
CA GLU A 312 8.28 -17.67 -7.54
C GLU A 312 9.29 -18.28 -6.56
N VAL A 313 8.77 -19.01 -5.58
CA VAL A 313 9.59 -19.66 -4.56
C VAL A 313 9.21 -21.13 -4.49
N LEU A 314 10.20 -22.00 -4.28
CA LEU A 314 9.99 -23.43 -4.14
C LEU A 314 9.72 -23.79 -2.68
N THR A 315 8.72 -24.67 -2.48
CA THR A 315 8.41 -25.26 -1.18
C THR A 315 7.82 -26.66 -1.36
N LYS A 316 7.69 -27.41 -0.26
CA LYS A 316 7.13 -28.76 -0.30
C LYS A 316 5.62 -28.72 -0.05
N LEU A 317 4.86 -29.44 -0.87
CA LEU A 317 3.44 -29.72 -0.65
C LEU A 317 3.29 -30.83 0.39
N VAL A 318 2.88 -30.46 1.59
CA VAL A 318 2.78 -31.39 2.72
C VAL A 318 1.46 -32.13 2.73
N ASP A 319 0.37 -31.43 2.39
CA ASP A 319 -0.99 -31.97 2.41
C ASP A 319 -1.91 -31.14 1.50
N ILE A 320 -3.08 -31.65 1.21
CA ILE A 320 -4.17 -30.92 0.52
C ILE A 320 -5.40 -30.96 1.41
N LYS A 321 -5.90 -29.78 1.78
CA LYS A 321 -7.12 -29.61 2.58
C LYS A 321 -8.22 -28.95 1.77
N PHE A 322 -9.46 -29.34 2.06
CA PHE A 322 -10.62 -28.79 1.37
C PHE A 322 -11.38 -27.82 2.27
N THR A 323 -11.74 -26.66 1.72
CA THR A 323 -12.56 -25.65 2.39
C THR A 323 -13.90 -25.54 1.74
N VAL A 324 -14.93 -25.20 2.53
CA VAL A 324 -16.32 -25.01 2.08
C VAL A 324 -16.66 -23.54 2.16
N GLY A 325 -16.97 -22.92 1.04
CA GLY A 325 -17.37 -21.51 0.97
C GLY A 325 -18.86 -21.30 1.24
N ARG A 326 -19.29 -20.05 1.28
CA ARG A 326 -20.67 -19.62 1.53
C ARG A 326 -21.71 -20.28 0.61
N THR A 327 -21.39 -20.44 -0.66
CA THR A 327 -22.27 -21.09 -1.65
C THR A 327 -22.25 -22.62 -1.58
N GLY A 328 -21.45 -23.20 -0.67
CA GLY A 328 -21.19 -24.61 -0.59
C GLY A 328 -20.07 -25.11 -1.51
N GLN A 329 -19.44 -24.27 -2.30
CA GLN A 329 -18.32 -24.64 -3.16
C GLN A 329 -17.16 -25.19 -2.32
N VAL A 330 -16.64 -26.35 -2.75
CA VAL A 330 -15.54 -27.06 -2.08
C VAL A 330 -14.25 -26.83 -2.88
N THR A 331 -13.31 -26.13 -2.26
CA THR A 331 -12.06 -25.72 -2.90
C THR A 331 -10.87 -26.44 -2.28
N PRO A 332 -10.00 -27.12 -3.08
CA PRO A 332 -8.76 -27.68 -2.58
C PRO A 332 -7.74 -26.58 -2.30
N ASN A 333 -6.99 -26.71 -1.20
CA ASN A 333 -5.93 -25.80 -0.78
C ASN A 333 -4.69 -26.60 -0.41
N ALA A 334 -3.54 -26.18 -0.95
CA ALA A 334 -2.25 -26.74 -0.60
C ALA A 334 -1.87 -26.34 0.84
N VAL A 335 -1.41 -27.31 1.62
CA VAL A 335 -0.70 -27.10 2.87
C VAL A 335 0.79 -27.24 2.55
N LEU A 336 1.57 -26.22 2.86
CA LEU A 336 2.96 -26.10 2.43
C LEU A 336 3.91 -26.09 3.62
N GLU A 337 5.12 -26.57 3.43
CA GLU A 337 6.21 -26.18 4.33
C GLU A 337 6.33 -24.65 4.32
N PRO A 338 6.45 -24.02 5.51
CA PRO A 338 6.49 -22.57 5.59
C PRO A 338 7.64 -21.98 4.76
N VAL A 339 7.32 -21.06 3.85
CA VAL A 339 8.31 -20.40 3.00
C VAL A 339 8.05 -18.91 2.92
N LEU A 340 9.11 -18.12 2.87
CA LEU A 340 9.03 -16.67 2.76
C LEU A 340 8.84 -16.24 1.30
N VAL A 341 7.77 -15.50 1.00
CA VAL A 341 7.50 -14.92 -0.31
C VAL A 341 7.12 -13.46 -0.12
N MET A 342 7.88 -12.54 -0.70
CA MET A 342 7.65 -11.10 -0.59
C MET A 342 7.40 -10.67 0.88
N GLY A 343 8.27 -11.08 1.80
CA GLY A 343 8.19 -10.72 3.21
C GLY A 343 7.06 -11.38 4.02
N SER A 344 6.26 -12.27 3.42
CA SER A 344 5.20 -13.01 4.12
C SER A 344 5.52 -14.50 4.18
N THR A 345 5.33 -15.12 5.34
CA THR A 345 5.47 -16.57 5.49
C THR A 345 4.22 -17.26 4.99
N ILE A 346 4.33 -17.96 3.86
CA ILE A 346 3.25 -18.72 3.23
C ILE A 346 3.24 -20.15 3.79
N ARG A 347 2.08 -20.61 4.23
CA ARG A 347 1.81 -21.96 4.74
C ARG A 347 0.69 -22.65 3.96
N ARG A 348 -0.08 -21.89 3.18
CA ARG A 348 -1.21 -22.37 2.38
C ARG A 348 -1.25 -21.61 1.06
N ALA A 349 -1.67 -22.31 0.00
CA ALA A 349 -1.90 -21.72 -1.31
C ALA A 349 -3.16 -22.29 -1.94
N THR A 350 -3.85 -21.51 -2.78
CA THR A 350 -5.03 -22.03 -3.49
C THR A 350 -4.62 -23.03 -4.57
N LEU A 351 -5.47 -24.03 -4.76
CA LEU A 351 -5.40 -24.98 -5.88
C LEU A 351 -6.61 -24.86 -6.80
N HIS A 352 -7.38 -23.80 -6.64
CA HIS A 352 -8.56 -23.46 -7.43
C HIS A 352 -9.63 -24.56 -7.47
N ASN A 353 -9.39 -25.65 -8.20
CA ASN A 353 -10.34 -26.75 -8.38
C ASN A 353 -9.62 -28.07 -8.76
N GLU A 354 -10.40 -29.14 -8.93
CA GLU A 354 -9.89 -30.46 -9.30
C GLU A 354 -9.10 -30.44 -10.61
N ASP A 355 -9.64 -29.78 -11.65
CA ASP A 355 -9.04 -29.77 -12.98
C ASP A 355 -7.67 -29.09 -12.94
N TYR A 356 -7.53 -28.04 -12.14
CA TYR A 356 -6.24 -27.37 -11.93
C TYR A 356 -5.21 -28.31 -11.27
N CYS A 357 -5.61 -29.01 -10.19
CA CYS A 357 -4.76 -30.01 -9.55
C CYS A 357 -4.29 -31.09 -10.51
N ARG A 358 -5.19 -31.59 -11.36
CA ARG A 358 -4.91 -32.63 -12.35
C ARG A 358 -4.03 -32.11 -13.49
N SER A 359 -4.25 -30.88 -13.95
CA SER A 359 -3.42 -30.26 -15.00
C SER A 359 -1.97 -30.11 -14.59
N LEU A 360 -1.71 -29.92 -13.31
CA LEU A 360 -0.36 -29.85 -12.72
C LEU A 360 0.21 -31.23 -12.35
N ASP A 361 -0.54 -32.33 -12.55
CA ASP A 361 -0.20 -33.68 -12.01
C ASP A 361 0.24 -33.63 -10.56
N LEU A 362 -0.51 -32.89 -9.73
CA LEU A 362 -0.09 -32.55 -8.37
C LEU A 362 -0.14 -33.77 -7.45
N ARG A 363 0.91 -33.94 -6.63
CA ARG A 363 1.01 -35.02 -5.65
C ARG A 363 1.43 -34.50 -4.29
N ILE A 364 0.83 -35.02 -3.23
CA ILE A 364 1.29 -34.74 -1.88
C ILE A 364 2.69 -35.27 -1.72
N GLY A 365 3.62 -34.42 -1.28
CA GLY A 365 5.05 -34.69 -1.22
C GLY A 365 5.85 -33.99 -2.32
N ASP A 366 5.21 -33.44 -3.35
CA ASP A 366 5.89 -32.68 -4.43
C ASP A 366 6.63 -31.45 -3.87
N VAL A 367 7.72 -31.11 -4.52
CA VAL A 367 8.27 -29.76 -4.49
C VAL A 367 7.49 -28.94 -5.51
N VAL A 368 6.88 -27.86 -5.07
CA VAL A 368 6.04 -27.00 -5.89
C VAL A 368 6.60 -25.57 -5.96
N SER A 369 6.40 -24.92 -7.11
CA SER A 369 6.61 -23.48 -7.24
C SER A 369 5.33 -22.75 -6.82
N ILE A 370 5.46 -21.74 -5.98
CA ILE A 370 4.36 -20.89 -5.53
C ILE A 370 4.66 -19.42 -5.83
N LYS A 371 3.62 -18.66 -6.09
CA LYS A 371 3.67 -17.19 -6.21
C LYS A 371 2.47 -16.56 -5.51
N LYS A 372 2.50 -15.25 -5.30
CA LYS A 372 1.32 -14.47 -4.91
C LYS A 372 0.66 -13.87 -6.13
N ALA A 373 -0.55 -14.33 -6.46
CA ALA A 373 -1.36 -13.73 -7.50
C ALA A 373 -1.82 -12.33 -7.07
N GLY A 374 -1.53 -11.31 -7.88
CA GLY A 374 -1.84 -9.91 -7.58
C GLY A 374 -1.24 -9.41 -6.27
N ASP A 375 -0.10 -9.97 -5.85
CA ASP A 375 0.61 -9.68 -4.59
C ASP A 375 -0.18 -10.01 -3.31
N VAL A 376 -1.29 -10.73 -3.41
CA VAL A 376 -2.22 -11.00 -2.29
C VAL A 376 -2.42 -12.48 -2.02
N ILE A 377 -2.86 -13.25 -3.02
CA ILE A 377 -3.31 -14.63 -2.85
C ILE A 377 -2.21 -15.61 -3.27
N PRO A 378 -1.70 -16.45 -2.34
CA PRO A 378 -0.75 -17.50 -2.72
C PRO A 378 -1.43 -18.57 -3.58
N GLU A 379 -0.79 -18.93 -4.68
CA GLU A 379 -1.20 -20.03 -5.56
C GLU A 379 -0.02 -20.94 -5.90
N VAL A 380 -0.29 -22.21 -6.12
CA VAL A 380 0.69 -23.16 -6.66
C VAL A 380 0.72 -22.98 -8.18
N VAL A 381 1.91 -22.80 -8.73
CA VAL A 381 2.10 -22.56 -10.19
C VAL A 381 2.36 -23.86 -10.93
N GLU A 382 3.27 -24.67 -10.40
CA GLU A 382 3.68 -25.95 -11.00
C GLU A 382 4.26 -26.91 -9.95
N ALA A 383 4.22 -28.20 -10.27
CA ALA A 383 4.97 -29.24 -9.55
C ALA A 383 6.31 -29.49 -10.25
N LYS A 384 7.40 -29.54 -9.51
CA LYS A 384 8.74 -29.83 -10.02
C LYS A 384 8.92 -31.34 -10.16
N LEU A 385 8.46 -31.90 -11.29
CA LEU A 385 8.40 -33.35 -11.54
C LEU A 385 9.78 -34.02 -11.46
N GLU A 386 10.82 -33.28 -11.85
CA GLU A 386 12.22 -33.72 -11.79
C GLU A 386 12.75 -33.92 -10.35
N ARG A 387 12.03 -33.41 -9.36
CA ARG A 387 12.38 -33.54 -7.93
C ARG A 387 11.64 -34.66 -7.21
N ARG A 388 10.78 -35.41 -7.91
CA ARG A 388 10.06 -36.55 -7.33
C ARG A 388 11.01 -37.70 -7.02
N VAL A 389 10.77 -38.35 -5.87
CA VAL A 389 11.54 -39.50 -5.38
C VAL A 389 10.72 -40.81 -5.38
N GLY A 390 9.46 -40.75 -5.88
CA GLY A 390 8.59 -41.92 -6.02
C GLY A 390 7.73 -42.26 -4.78
N THR A 391 7.73 -41.40 -3.78
CA THR A 391 6.90 -41.55 -2.55
C THR A 391 5.69 -40.62 -2.55
N GLU A 392 5.54 -39.80 -3.59
CA GLU A 392 4.50 -38.80 -3.71
C GLU A 392 3.16 -39.45 -3.98
N LYS A 393 2.11 -39.00 -3.27
CA LYS A 393 0.75 -39.52 -3.40
C LYS A 393 -0.07 -38.66 -4.35
N PRO A 394 -0.67 -39.24 -5.40
CA PRO A 394 -1.52 -38.50 -6.34
C PRO A 394 -2.64 -37.73 -5.65
N PHE A 395 -3.02 -36.58 -6.23
CA PHE A 395 -4.19 -35.84 -5.81
C PHE A 395 -5.46 -36.66 -6.01
N GLU A 396 -6.30 -36.71 -5.00
CA GLU A 396 -7.62 -37.30 -5.06
C GLU A 396 -8.69 -36.27 -4.58
N MET A 397 -9.71 -36.05 -5.40
CA MET A 397 -10.82 -35.19 -5.01
C MET A 397 -11.74 -35.94 -4.06
N ILE A 398 -12.17 -35.25 -2.98
CA ILE A 398 -13.12 -35.83 -2.02
C ILE A 398 -14.53 -35.89 -2.60
N THR A 399 -15.30 -36.91 -2.19
CA THR A 399 -16.68 -37.11 -2.62
C THR A 399 -17.71 -36.68 -1.59
N THR A 400 -17.29 -36.41 -0.36
CA THR A 400 -18.12 -35.99 0.76
C THR A 400 -17.65 -34.67 1.34
N CYS A 401 -18.59 -33.87 1.83
CA CYS A 401 -18.30 -32.59 2.47
C CYS A 401 -17.44 -32.80 3.73
N PRO A 402 -16.29 -32.12 3.84
CA PRO A 402 -15.39 -32.31 4.98
C PRO A 402 -15.96 -31.79 6.31
N ILE A 403 -17.08 -31.05 6.26
CA ILE A 403 -17.73 -30.46 7.45
C ILE A 403 -18.97 -31.25 7.90
N CYS A 404 -19.89 -31.53 6.98
CA CYS A 404 -21.17 -32.15 7.34
C CYS A 404 -21.33 -33.59 6.83
N GLY A 405 -20.35 -34.14 6.09
CA GLY A 405 -20.39 -35.52 5.58
C GLY A 405 -21.34 -35.76 4.40
N SER A 406 -22.11 -34.78 3.97
CA SER A 406 -23.05 -34.94 2.84
C SER A 406 -22.31 -35.17 1.55
N THR A 407 -22.88 -35.96 0.64
CA THR A 407 -22.30 -36.21 -0.71
C THR A 407 -22.18 -34.90 -1.48
N LEU A 408 -21.03 -34.68 -2.09
CA LEU A 408 -20.78 -33.52 -2.95
C LEU A 408 -21.39 -33.72 -4.33
N VAL A 409 -21.87 -32.63 -4.91
CA VAL A 409 -22.45 -32.62 -6.26
C VAL A 409 -21.60 -31.72 -7.16
N LYS A 410 -21.18 -32.26 -8.31
CA LYS A 410 -20.47 -31.48 -9.32
C LYS A 410 -21.48 -30.59 -10.06
N LYS A 411 -21.30 -29.27 -10.01
CA LYS A 411 -22.11 -28.29 -10.74
C LYS A 411 -21.27 -27.69 -11.86
N GLY A 412 -21.81 -27.70 -13.08
CA GLY A 412 -21.02 -27.41 -14.25
C GLY A 412 -19.98 -28.50 -14.51
N ASN A 413 -18.87 -28.15 -15.17
CA ASN A 413 -17.85 -29.13 -15.51
C ASN A 413 -16.68 -29.19 -14.51
N VAL A 414 -16.61 -28.27 -13.54
CA VAL A 414 -15.36 -28.00 -12.80
C VAL A 414 -15.52 -28.07 -11.28
N ASP A 415 -16.61 -27.53 -10.70
CA ASP A 415 -16.68 -27.27 -9.26
C ASP A 415 -17.59 -28.25 -8.52
N TYR A 416 -17.18 -28.64 -7.30
CA TYR A 416 -17.93 -29.47 -6.39
C TYR A 416 -18.62 -28.63 -5.32
N PHE A 417 -19.84 -28.99 -4.95
CA PHE A 417 -20.67 -28.26 -3.99
C PHE A 417 -21.27 -29.17 -2.93
N CYS A 418 -21.22 -28.71 -1.69
CA CYS A 418 -22.07 -29.22 -0.64
C CYS A 418 -23.48 -28.63 -0.82
N ILE A 419 -24.47 -29.48 -1.09
CA ILE A 419 -25.87 -29.08 -1.31
C ILE A 419 -26.70 -29.09 -0.02
N ASN A 420 -26.13 -29.50 1.12
CA ASN A 420 -26.80 -29.48 2.41
C ASN A 420 -26.99 -28.04 2.90
N ASP A 421 -28.21 -27.55 3.00
CA ASP A 421 -28.54 -26.21 3.47
C ASP A 421 -28.24 -25.99 4.97
N ASN A 422 -28.19 -27.06 5.73
CA ASN A 422 -27.84 -27.04 7.15
C ASN A 422 -26.33 -27.28 7.40
N CYS A 423 -25.49 -27.17 6.39
CA CYS A 423 -24.04 -27.28 6.59
C CYS A 423 -23.53 -26.13 7.49
N PRO A 424 -22.94 -26.44 8.66
CA PRO A 424 -22.54 -25.40 9.61
C PRO A 424 -21.61 -24.34 8.99
N LYS A 425 -20.68 -24.78 8.14
CA LYS A 425 -19.73 -23.81 7.49
C LYS A 425 -20.44 -22.89 6.51
N LYS A 426 -21.42 -23.35 5.74
CA LYS A 426 -22.23 -22.48 4.86
C LYS A 426 -22.95 -21.39 5.67
N ASN A 427 -23.49 -21.76 6.82
CA ASN A 427 -24.23 -20.83 7.68
C ASN A 427 -23.29 -19.78 8.27
N ILE A 428 -22.15 -20.19 8.82
CA ILE A 428 -21.13 -19.28 9.35
C ILE A 428 -20.62 -18.33 8.27
N GLU A 429 -20.26 -18.84 7.10
CA GLU A 429 -19.79 -18.02 5.98
C GLU A 429 -20.86 -17.04 5.47
N SER A 430 -22.15 -17.42 5.56
CA SER A 430 -23.26 -16.53 5.22
C SER A 430 -23.41 -15.39 6.22
N LEU A 431 -23.22 -15.67 7.51
CA LEU A 431 -23.24 -14.66 8.58
C LEU A 431 -22.02 -13.73 8.47
N ILE A 432 -20.82 -14.26 8.22
CA ILE A 432 -19.60 -13.48 7.97
C ILE A 432 -19.83 -12.53 6.79
N HIS A 433 -20.38 -13.04 5.69
CA HIS A 433 -20.69 -12.19 4.53
C HIS A 433 -21.74 -11.14 4.88
N TYR A 434 -22.79 -11.48 5.62
CA TYR A 434 -23.83 -10.55 6.02
C TYR A 434 -23.25 -9.38 6.83
N ALA A 435 -22.35 -9.65 7.77
CA ALA A 435 -21.68 -8.62 8.56
C ALA A 435 -20.62 -7.84 7.78
N SER A 436 -20.12 -8.38 6.66
CA SER A 436 -18.99 -7.84 5.92
C SER A 436 -19.26 -6.48 5.29
N ARG A 437 -18.17 -5.79 4.91
CA ARG A 437 -18.17 -4.49 4.23
C ARG A 437 -19.00 -4.47 2.94
N ASN A 438 -19.06 -5.61 2.24
CA ASN A 438 -19.78 -5.72 0.96
C ASN A 438 -21.28 -6.01 1.13
N ALA A 439 -21.77 -6.13 2.36
CA ALA A 439 -23.18 -6.35 2.69
C ALA A 439 -23.66 -5.31 3.70
N MET A 440 -23.88 -5.67 4.96
CA MET A 440 -24.42 -4.75 5.98
C MET A 440 -23.36 -3.86 6.62
N ASN A 441 -22.07 -4.15 6.42
CA ASN A 441 -20.95 -3.38 6.96
C ASN A 441 -21.08 -3.13 8.48
N ILE A 442 -21.30 -4.19 9.25
CA ILE A 442 -21.45 -4.08 10.70
C ILE A 442 -20.06 -3.94 11.33
N ASP A 443 -19.79 -2.75 11.85
CA ASP A 443 -18.52 -2.45 12.49
C ASP A 443 -18.35 -3.24 13.79
N GLY A 444 -17.15 -3.82 13.98
CA GLY A 444 -16.83 -4.65 15.15
C GLY A 444 -17.19 -6.13 15.02
N LEU A 445 -17.98 -6.57 14.02
CA LEU A 445 -18.24 -7.97 13.75
C LEU A 445 -17.26 -8.55 12.72
N GLY A 446 -16.03 -8.80 13.17
CA GLY A 446 -15.00 -9.48 12.36
C GLY A 446 -15.26 -10.99 12.23
N VAL A 447 -14.47 -11.62 11.33
CA VAL A 447 -14.57 -13.07 11.05
C VAL A 447 -14.43 -13.90 12.33
N GLU A 448 -13.43 -13.60 13.16
CA GLU A 448 -13.17 -14.33 14.42
C GLU A 448 -14.38 -14.31 15.36
N ILE A 449 -15.00 -13.14 15.56
CA ILE A 449 -16.19 -13.01 16.41
C ILE A 449 -17.38 -13.80 15.84
N MET A 450 -17.53 -13.79 14.52
CA MET A 450 -18.60 -14.53 13.85
C MET A 450 -18.37 -16.04 13.85
N GLU A 451 -17.14 -16.51 13.97
CA GLU A 451 -16.82 -17.94 14.13
C GLU A 451 -16.98 -18.42 15.59
N ASP A 452 -16.89 -17.50 16.56
CA ASP A 452 -17.10 -17.80 18.00
C ASP A 452 -18.58 -17.79 18.40
N LEU A 453 -19.46 -17.16 17.62
CA LEU A 453 -20.93 -17.09 17.83
C LEU A 453 -21.64 -18.32 17.25
#